data_c428f99abb831bf35557f82fdde8589a
#
_entry.id   c428f99abb831bf35557f82fdde8589a
#
_cell.length_a   1.000
_cell.length_b   1.000
_cell.length_c   1.000
_cell.angle_alpha   90.00
_cell.angle_beta   90.00
_cell.angle_gamma   90.00
#
_symmetry.space_group_name_H-M   'P 1'
#
loop_
_entity.id
_entity.type
_entity.pdbx_description
1 polymer ?
#
loop_
_entity_poly.entity_id
_entity_poly.type
_entity_poly.pdbx_seq_one_letter_code
_entity_poly.pdbx_strand_id
1 'polypeptide(L)'
;MSFVLGARRRLGIFGQGPFAVYWTGGFLSNVGTWLQAVAGSVFVYDRTGSAFAVGVLNFATFIPIVLFSVPGGVISDRIDRRAIVIATQVMSGVFAVGLALLTFAGAATEIHVIATAFALQTSWAVAKPALTAMLPALVTREELPQAVGLNTLQFMTGQLVGPVLATLVLATGGYAWAFAINAATFFAPIIAMVYLYRRALGGSLETAAARASRARQSITAYVRSQPWIAFVLLAVVMTSAISEVVRTTAPVLVSERLGRPSSDAGLVIAAQGLGYVSGILVLTLLRRRDVARTVASFGLVLQACGLIVASAATALAVAAVGLIAIGMGFALCLPVVTAALQSEVPDHIRGRLMSFHQIALLGNRPFTALAAGAIAATFGVPAALLAATLFVPVGLFAVRAAWRNLGAQSPAVSAQVSL
;
A
#
# COMPACT_ATOMS: atom_id res chain seq x y z
N MET A 1 -28.89 -2.39 31.43
CA MET A 1 -28.71 -1.38 30.38
C MET A 1 -27.49 -0.46 30.63
N SER A 2 -27.19 -0.08 31.87
CA SER A 2 -26.04 0.78 32.24
C SER A 2 -24.65 0.14 32.01
N PHE A 3 -24.51 -1.16 32.22
CA PHE A 3 -23.24 -1.89 32.04
C PHE A 3 -22.81 -1.98 30.57
N VAL A 4 -23.76 -2.13 29.65
CA VAL A 4 -23.51 -2.16 28.20
C VAL A 4 -23.12 -0.79 27.64
N LEU A 5 -23.69 0.28 28.21
CA LEU A 5 -23.33 1.67 27.86
C LEU A 5 -21.95 2.06 28.39
N GLY A 6 -21.56 1.54 29.56
CA GLY A 6 -20.20 1.73 30.11
C GLY A 6 -19.10 1.01 29.33
N ALA A 7 -19.37 -0.19 28.86
CA ALA A 7 -18.43 -0.95 28.00
C ALA A 7 -18.26 -0.29 26.63
N ARG A 8 -19.35 0.23 26.01
CA ARG A 8 -19.29 0.99 24.74
C ARG A 8 -18.45 2.26 24.86
N ARG A 9 -18.50 2.96 25.98
CA ARG A 9 -17.68 4.16 26.22
C ARG A 9 -16.18 3.84 26.36
N ARG A 10 -15.83 2.67 26.89
CA ARG A 10 -14.42 2.25 27.06
C ARG A 10 -13.78 1.73 25.77
N LEU A 11 -14.56 1.19 24.85
CA LEU A 11 -14.09 0.63 23.57
C LEU A 11 -14.02 1.70 22.45
N GLY A 12 -14.44 2.95 22.71
CA GLY A 12 -14.44 4.02 21.72
C GLY A 12 -15.18 3.59 20.44
N ILE A 13 -14.61 3.89 19.28
CA ILE A 13 -15.21 3.60 17.97
C ILE A 13 -15.43 2.08 17.72
N PHE A 14 -14.66 1.20 18.36
CA PHE A 14 -14.88 -0.26 18.31
C PHE A 14 -16.10 -0.72 19.10
N GLY A 15 -16.63 0.10 19.99
CA GLY A 15 -17.92 -0.12 20.63
C GLY A 15 -19.11 -0.08 19.65
N GLN A 16 -18.91 0.43 18.44
CA GLN A 16 -19.86 0.37 17.35
C GLN A 16 -19.65 -0.94 16.58
N GLY A 17 -20.48 -1.94 16.85
CA GLY A 17 -20.38 -3.26 16.26
C GLY A 17 -20.15 -3.30 14.72
N PRO A 18 -20.84 -2.46 13.91
CA PRO A 18 -20.64 -2.42 12.46
C PRO A 18 -19.22 -2.06 12.04
N PHE A 19 -18.60 -1.02 12.64
CA PHE A 19 -17.24 -0.65 12.34
C PHE A 19 -16.24 -1.71 12.81
N ALA A 20 -16.43 -2.26 14.01
CA ALA A 20 -15.53 -3.31 14.54
C ALA A 20 -15.50 -4.54 13.63
N VAL A 21 -16.66 -5.00 13.16
CA VAL A 21 -16.76 -6.17 12.28
C VAL A 21 -16.12 -5.88 10.92
N TYR A 22 -16.38 -4.71 10.34
CA TYR A 22 -15.75 -4.25 9.10
C TYR A 22 -14.22 -4.21 9.23
N TRP A 23 -13.74 -3.58 10.30
CA TRP A 23 -12.30 -3.39 10.54
C TRP A 23 -11.58 -4.71 10.78
N THR A 24 -12.13 -5.59 11.63
CA THR A 24 -11.52 -6.88 11.95
C THR A 24 -11.47 -7.79 10.72
N GLY A 25 -12.57 -7.85 9.95
CA GLY A 25 -12.62 -8.62 8.70
C GLY A 25 -11.57 -8.15 7.70
N GLY A 26 -11.45 -6.84 7.51
CA GLY A 26 -10.43 -6.26 6.66
C GLY A 26 -9.00 -6.48 7.16
N PHE A 27 -8.77 -6.42 8.48
CA PHE A 27 -7.46 -6.66 9.09
C PHE A 27 -6.95 -8.08 8.84
N LEU A 28 -7.77 -9.08 9.10
CA LEU A 28 -7.41 -10.49 8.88
C LEU A 28 -7.08 -10.76 7.42
N SER A 29 -7.93 -10.28 6.49
CA SER A 29 -7.69 -10.42 5.05
C SER A 29 -6.43 -9.69 4.59
N ASN A 30 -6.12 -8.52 5.17
CA ASN A 30 -4.92 -7.77 4.85
C ASN A 30 -3.64 -8.50 5.30
N VAL A 31 -3.62 -9.04 6.52
CA VAL A 31 -2.50 -9.84 7.04
C VAL A 31 -2.27 -11.07 6.15
N GLY A 32 -3.34 -11.82 5.81
CA GLY A 32 -3.26 -12.98 4.92
C GLY A 32 -2.72 -12.61 3.53
N THR A 33 -3.17 -11.50 2.95
CA THR A 33 -2.70 -11.02 1.65
C THR A 33 -1.21 -10.69 1.66
N TRP A 34 -0.70 -10.03 2.69
CA TRP A 34 0.73 -9.74 2.82
C TRP A 34 1.56 -11.00 3.08
N LEU A 35 1.02 -11.96 3.87
CA LEU A 35 1.62 -13.28 4.06
C LEU A 35 1.76 -14.00 2.71
N GLN A 36 0.69 -14.07 1.91
CA GLN A 36 0.72 -14.70 0.59
C GLN A 36 1.64 -13.98 -0.38
N ALA A 37 1.73 -12.66 -0.35
CA ALA A 37 2.61 -11.91 -1.23
C ALA A 37 4.08 -12.28 -1.02
N VAL A 38 4.52 -12.45 0.22
CA VAL A 38 5.88 -12.92 0.54
C VAL A 38 6.04 -14.38 0.14
N ALA A 39 5.12 -15.26 0.56
CA ALA A 39 5.17 -16.68 0.23
C ALA A 39 5.21 -16.91 -1.29
N GLY A 40 4.42 -16.16 -2.06
CA GLY A 40 4.41 -16.21 -3.52
C GLY A 40 5.73 -15.77 -4.14
N SER A 41 6.34 -14.71 -3.63
CA SER A 41 7.65 -14.23 -4.11
C SER A 41 8.76 -15.25 -3.85
N VAL A 42 8.75 -15.87 -2.66
CA VAL A 42 9.70 -16.93 -2.29
C VAL A 42 9.46 -18.18 -3.13
N PHE A 43 8.19 -18.60 -3.30
CA PHE A 43 7.83 -19.77 -4.14
C PHE A 43 8.32 -19.62 -5.58
N VAL A 44 8.05 -18.47 -6.21
CA VAL A 44 8.49 -18.21 -7.60
C VAL A 44 9.99 -18.22 -7.69
N TYR A 45 10.69 -17.60 -6.73
CA TYR A 45 12.15 -17.61 -6.71
C TYR A 45 12.73 -19.02 -6.52
N ASP A 46 12.24 -19.80 -5.57
CA ASP A 46 12.75 -21.16 -5.30
C ASP A 46 12.50 -22.13 -6.44
N ARG A 47 11.41 -21.91 -7.22
CA ARG A 47 11.10 -22.74 -8.39
C ARG A 47 11.92 -22.38 -9.63
N THR A 48 12.23 -21.10 -9.81
CA THR A 48 12.82 -20.59 -11.06
C THR A 48 14.28 -20.19 -10.93
N GLY A 49 14.78 -19.95 -9.71
CA GLY A 49 16.09 -19.34 -9.49
C GLY A 49 16.22 -17.93 -10.09
N SER A 50 15.11 -17.29 -10.47
CA SER A 50 15.13 -16.08 -11.30
C SER A 50 14.56 -14.86 -10.61
N ALA A 51 15.40 -13.85 -10.40
CA ALA A 51 14.97 -12.52 -9.95
C ALA A 51 13.97 -11.87 -10.92
N PHE A 52 14.12 -12.13 -12.24
CA PHE A 52 13.20 -11.64 -13.25
C PHE A 52 11.78 -12.23 -13.07
N ALA A 53 11.67 -13.53 -12.77
CA ALA A 53 10.38 -14.17 -12.50
C ALA A 53 9.67 -13.55 -11.29
N VAL A 54 10.40 -13.18 -10.25
CA VAL A 54 9.85 -12.40 -9.11
C VAL A 54 9.40 -11.01 -9.56
N GLY A 55 10.14 -10.37 -10.46
CA GLY A 55 9.75 -9.12 -11.09
C GLY A 55 8.43 -9.24 -11.87
N VAL A 56 8.24 -10.33 -12.64
CA VAL A 56 7.00 -10.64 -13.37
C VAL A 56 5.84 -10.88 -12.41
N LEU A 57 6.05 -11.61 -11.32
CA LEU A 57 5.05 -11.79 -10.27
C LEU A 57 4.59 -10.44 -9.71
N ASN A 58 5.52 -9.57 -9.34
CA ASN A 58 5.19 -8.25 -8.79
C ASN A 58 4.56 -7.33 -9.85
N PHE A 59 4.99 -7.41 -11.11
CA PHE A 59 4.30 -6.75 -12.22
C PHE A 59 2.84 -7.20 -12.29
N ALA A 60 2.59 -8.51 -12.33
CA ALA A 60 1.25 -9.09 -12.37
C ALA A 60 0.42 -8.72 -11.13
N THR A 61 1.07 -8.57 -9.98
CA THR A 61 0.43 -8.12 -8.74
C THR A 61 -0.07 -6.67 -8.83
N PHE A 62 0.67 -5.73 -9.45
CA PHE A 62 0.29 -4.31 -9.39
C PHE A 62 -0.38 -3.79 -10.65
N ILE A 63 -0.17 -4.41 -11.82
CA ILE A 63 -0.79 -3.94 -13.06
C ILE A 63 -2.32 -3.89 -13.03
N PRO A 64 -3.05 -4.79 -12.32
CA PRO A 64 -4.50 -4.69 -12.18
C PRO A 64 -4.97 -3.38 -11.53
N ILE A 65 -4.17 -2.79 -10.64
CA ILE A 65 -4.51 -1.51 -10.02
C ILE A 65 -4.59 -0.41 -11.08
N VAL A 66 -3.64 -0.41 -12.01
CA VAL A 66 -3.60 0.56 -13.12
C VAL A 66 -4.80 0.35 -14.07
N LEU A 67 -5.09 -0.91 -14.39
CA LEU A 67 -6.11 -1.27 -15.36
C LEU A 67 -7.54 -1.15 -14.81
N PHE A 68 -7.77 -1.56 -13.56
CA PHE A 68 -9.11 -1.78 -13.02
C PHE A 68 -9.56 -0.78 -11.94
N SER A 69 -8.70 0.13 -11.45
CA SER A 69 -9.13 1.10 -10.43
C SER A 69 -10.21 2.07 -10.96
N VAL A 70 -10.10 2.52 -12.20
CA VAL A 70 -11.10 3.43 -12.80
C VAL A 70 -12.41 2.68 -13.13
N PRO A 71 -12.39 1.53 -13.85
CA PRO A 71 -13.57 0.70 -14.02
C PRO A 71 -14.24 0.29 -12.70
N GLY A 72 -13.45 -0.08 -11.69
CA GLY A 72 -13.94 -0.42 -10.35
C GLY A 72 -14.71 0.72 -9.69
N GLY A 73 -14.25 1.96 -9.86
CA GLY A 73 -14.97 3.15 -9.43
C GLY A 73 -16.35 3.27 -10.08
N VAL A 74 -16.41 3.11 -11.41
CA VAL A 74 -17.68 3.16 -12.18
C VAL A 74 -18.64 2.05 -11.75
N ILE A 75 -18.13 0.84 -11.51
CA ILE A 75 -18.92 -0.30 -11.02
C ILE A 75 -19.46 -0.02 -9.62
N SER A 76 -18.62 0.49 -8.71
CA SER A 76 -18.99 0.87 -7.34
C SER A 76 -20.07 1.94 -7.27
N ASP A 77 -20.24 2.69 -8.35
CA ASP A 77 -21.27 3.71 -8.48
C ASP A 77 -22.63 3.16 -8.90
N ARG A 78 -22.67 1.99 -9.55
CA ARG A 78 -23.88 1.42 -10.16
C ARG A 78 -24.43 0.23 -9.42
N ILE A 79 -23.61 -0.47 -8.65
CA ILE A 79 -23.93 -1.71 -7.96
C ILE A 79 -23.84 -1.49 -6.45
N ASP A 80 -24.63 -2.24 -5.66
CA ASP A 80 -24.51 -2.23 -4.19
C ASP A 80 -23.07 -2.54 -3.76
N ARG A 81 -22.49 -1.62 -3.01
CA ARG A 81 -21.09 -1.70 -2.56
C ARG A 81 -20.78 -2.98 -1.80
N ARG A 82 -21.75 -3.49 -1.01
CA ARG A 82 -21.62 -4.75 -0.26
C ARG A 82 -21.56 -5.93 -1.19
N ALA A 83 -22.40 -5.95 -2.24
CA ALA A 83 -22.40 -7.01 -3.25
C ALA A 83 -21.07 -7.06 -4.01
N ILE A 84 -20.52 -5.91 -4.37
CA ILE A 84 -19.19 -5.81 -5.02
C ILE A 84 -18.12 -6.43 -4.11
N VAL A 85 -18.10 -6.05 -2.82
CA VAL A 85 -17.10 -6.57 -1.88
C VAL A 85 -17.28 -8.07 -1.68
N ILE A 86 -18.50 -8.58 -1.53
CA ILE A 86 -18.75 -10.04 -1.41
C ILE A 86 -18.26 -10.76 -2.66
N ALA A 87 -18.65 -10.31 -3.85
CA ALA A 87 -18.26 -10.95 -5.11
C ALA A 87 -16.75 -10.99 -5.30
N THR A 88 -16.06 -9.87 -5.02
CA THR A 88 -14.60 -9.79 -5.14
C THR A 88 -13.87 -10.62 -4.09
N GLN A 89 -14.39 -10.71 -2.86
CA GLN A 89 -13.81 -11.55 -1.81
C GLN A 89 -14.04 -13.05 -2.09
N VAL A 90 -15.21 -13.43 -2.62
CA VAL A 90 -15.47 -14.81 -3.06
C VAL A 90 -14.52 -15.17 -4.20
N MET A 91 -14.36 -14.30 -5.20
CA MET A 91 -13.42 -14.55 -6.31
C MET A 91 -11.99 -14.72 -5.79
N SER A 92 -11.53 -13.85 -4.89
CA SER A 92 -10.22 -13.97 -4.26
C SER A 92 -10.08 -15.28 -3.49
N GLY A 93 -11.10 -15.66 -2.72
CA GLY A 93 -11.15 -16.93 -1.97
C GLY A 93 -11.04 -18.15 -2.88
N VAL A 94 -11.76 -18.17 -4.00
CA VAL A 94 -11.71 -19.27 -4.97
C VAL A 94 -10.31 -19.45 -5.55
N PHE A 95 -9.66 -18.36 -5.99
CA PHE A 95 -8.29 -18.42 -6.50
C PHE A 95 -7.29 -18.83 -5.43
N ALA A 96 -7.42 -18.31 -4.20
CA ALA A 96 -6.53 -18.64 -3.10
C ALA A 96 -6.70 -20.11 -2.64
N VAL A 97 -7.94 -20.63 -2.56
CA VAL A 97 -8.21 -22.05 -2.27
C VAL A 97 -7.65 -22.93 -3.39
N GLY A 98 -7.89 -22.58 -4.65
CA GLY A 98 -7.35 -23.30 -5.80
C GLY A 98 -5.82 -23.40 -5.75
N LEU A 99 -5.13 -22.30 -5.46
CA LEU A 99 -3.67 -22.28 -5.31
C LEU A 99 -3.21 -23.15 -4.12
N ALA A 100 -3.88 -23.08 -2.99
CA ALA A 100 -3.56 -23.90 -1.83
C ALA A 100 -3.71 -25.40 -2.14
N LEU A 101 -4.82 -25.80 -2.77
CA LEU A 101 -5.07 -27.21 -3.16
C LEU A 101 -4.03 -27.69 -4.16
N LEU A 102 -3.70 -26.92 -5.19
CA LEU A 102 -2.65 -27.24 -6.15
C LEU A 102 -1.28 -27.40 -5.45
N THR A 103 -1.03 -26.56 -4.44
CA THR A 103 0.24 -26.63 -3.70
C THR A 103 0.29 -27.85 -2.78
N PHE A 104 -0.80 -28.22 -2.12
CA PHE A 104 -0.90 -29.46 -1.34
C PHE A 104 -0.74 -30.70 -2.22
N ALA A 105 -1.27 -30.65 -3.45
CA ALA A 105 -1.13 -31.74 -4.43
C ALA A 105 0.26 -31.80 -5.09
N GLY A 106 1.19 -30.86 -4.79
CA GLY A 106 2.49 -30.78 -5.45
C GLY A 106 2.43 -30.33 -6.92
N ALA A 107 1.28 -29.88 -7.40
CA ALA A 107 1.02 -29.49 -8.80
C ALA A 107 1.10 -27.97 -9.05
N ALA A 108 1.34 -27.16 -8.00
CA ALA A 108 1.47 -25.72 -8.17
C ALA A 108 2.73 -25.36 -8.97
N THR A 109 2.57 -24.40 -9.87
CA THR A 109 3.66 -23.81 -10.64
C THR A 109 3.74 -22.29 -10.40
N GLU A 110 4.81 -21.66 -10.82
CA GLU A 110 4.96 -20.20 -10.78
C GLU A 110 3.84 -19.49 -11.52
N ILE A 111 3.32 -20.06 -12.61
CA ILE A 111 2.19 -19.50 -13.37
C ILE A 111 0.92 -19.46 -12.52
N HIS A 112 0.65 -20.49 -11.73
CA HIS A 112 -0.51 -20.52 -10.83
C HIS A 112 -0.41 -19.42 -9.76
N VAL A 113 0.78 -19.19 -9.21
CA VAL A 113 1.03 -18.12 -8.23
C VAL A 113 0.83 -16.75 -8.87
N ILE A 114 1.40 -16.52 -10.07
CA ILE A 114 1.29 -15.26 -10.81
C ILE A 114 -0.18 -14.98 -11.18
N ALA A 115 -0.90 -15.98 -11.70
CA ALA A 115 -2.32 -15.85 -12.05
C ALA A 115 -3.19 -15.54 -10.82
N THR A 116 -2.92 -16.21 -9.69
CA THR A 116 -3.62 -15.94 -8.44
C THR A 116 -3.33 -14.53 -7.94
N ALA A 117 -2.08 -14.08 -7.94
CA ALA A 117 -1.71 -12.73 -7.54
C ALA A 117 -2.42 -11.66 -8.40
N PHE A 118 -2.48 -11.86 -9.71
CA PHE A 118 -3.22 -11.00 -10.64
C PHE A 118 -4.72 -10.96 -10.30
N ALA A 119 -5.35 -12.14 -10.07
CA ALA A 119 -6.77 -12.24 -9.75
C ALA A 119 -7.12 -11.56 -8.41
N LEU A 120 -6.31 -11.77 -7.37
CA LEU A 120 -6.49 -11.15 -6.06
C LEU A 120 -6.41 -9.61 -6.15
N GLN A 121 -5.43 -9.11 -6.89
CA GLN A 121 -5.26 -7.66 -7.04
C GLN A 121 -6.29 -7.01 -7.97
N THR A 122 -6.80 -7.75 -8.95
CA THR A 122 -7.98 -7.33 -9.73
C THR A 122 -9.18 -7.17 -8.81
N SER A 123 -9.44 -8.17 -7.97
CA SER A 123 -10.51 -8.13 -6.95
C SER A 123 -10.35 -6.91 -6.04
N TRP A 124 -9.13 -6.68 -5.54
CA TRP A 124 -8.84 -5.55 -4.66
C TRP A 124 -9.04 -4.20 -5.36
N ALA A 125 -8.57 -4.05 -6.61
CA ALA A 125 -8.70 -2.83 -7.39
C ALA A 125 -10.17 -2.45 -7.63
N VAL A 126 -11.02 -3.44 -7.87
CA VAL A 126 -12.48 -3.26 -8.06
C VAL A 126 -13.19 -2.99 -6.73
N ALA A 127 -12.81 -3.67 -5.63
CA ALA A 127 -13.44 -3.52 -4.33
C ALA A 127 -13.06 -2.22 -3.61
N LYS A 128 -11.86 -1.69 -3.84
CA LYS A 128 -11.30 -0.57 -3.07
C LYS A 128 -12.16 0.69 -3.06
N PRO A 129 -12.74 1.17 -4.18
CA PRO A 129 -13.66 2.30 -4.19
C PRO A 129 -14.89 2.05 -3.31
N ALA A 130 -15.49 0.84 -3.41
CA ALA A 130 -16.66 0.45 -2.62
C ALA A 130 -16.34 0.43 -1.12
N LEU A 131 -15.23 -0.19 -0.71
CA LEU A 131 -14.78 -0.23 0.69
C LEU A 131 -14.56 1.18 1.26
N THR A 132 -13.92 2.06 0.50
CA THR A 132 -13.67 3.44 0.94
C THR A 132 -14.96 4.23 1.10
N ALA A 133 -15.92 4.04 0.19
CA ALA A 133 -17.20 4.73 0.20
C ALA A 133 -18.17 4.20 1.27
N MET A 134 -17.95 3.01 1.82
CA MET A 134 -18.75 2.46 2.92
C MET A 134 -18.37 3.03 4.30
N LEU A 135 -17.11 3.43 4.49
CA LEU A 135 -16.57 3.83 5.79
C LEU A 135 -17.39 4.94 6.49
N PRO A 136 -17.80 6.05 5.80
CA PRO A 136 -18.62 7.10 6.41
C PRO A 136 -20.01 6.65 6.86
N ALA A 137 -20.53 5.55 6.33
CA ALA A 137 -21.83 5.01 6.70
C ALA A 137 -21.78 4.10 7.94
N LEU A 138 -20.59 3.77 8.45
CA LEU A 138 -20.37 2.87 9.58
C LEU A 138 -20.06 3.60 10.88
N VAL A 139 -19.82 4.92 10.83
CA VAL A 139 -19.40 5.75 11.96
C VAL A 139 -20.10 7.12 11.92
N THR A 140 -20.08 7.85 13.02
CA THR A 140 -20.57 9.25 13.04
C THR A 140 -19.60 10.20 12.32
N ARG A 141 -20.05 11.41 12.00
CA ARG A 141 -19.19 12.43 11.36
C ARG A 141 -17.98 12.80 12.21
N GLU A 142 -18.16 12.85 13.52
CA GLU A 142 -17.13 13.19 14.50
C GLU A 142 -16.05 12.09 14.59
N GLU A 143 -16.45 10.84 14.40
CA GLU A 143 -15.56 9.67 14.48
C GLU A 143 -14.88 9.34 13.15
N LEU A 144 -15.33 9.91 12.03
CA LEU A 144 -14.80 9.61 10.70
C LEU A 144 -13.27 9.80 10.58
N PRO A 145 -12.65 10.86 11.12
CA PRO A 145 -11.19 11.01 11.09
C PRO A 145 -10.48 9.88 11.84
N GLN A 146 -11.02 9.44 12.98
CA GLN A 146 -10.47 8.32 13.74
C GLN A 146 -10.62 6.99 12.97
N ALA A 147 -11.77 6.75 12.34
CA ALA A 147 -12.03 5.57 11.52
C ALA A 147 -11.05 5.47 10.34
N VAL A 148 -10.77 6.59 9.65
CA VAL A 148 -9.79 6.66 8.57
C VAL A 148 -8.38 6.37 9.09
N GLY A 149 -8.01 6.91 10.24
CA GLY A 149 -6.72 6.63 10.90
C GLY A 149 -6.55 5.15 11.24
N LEU A 150 -7.58 4.54 11.84
CA LEU A 150 -7.58 3.11 12.16
C LEU A 150 -7.52 2.22 10.92
N ASN A 151 -8.18 2.61 9.82
CA ASN A 151 -8.11 1.88 8.56
C ASN A 151 -6.71 1.95 7.93
N THR A 152 -6.02 3.07 8.09
CA THR A 152 -4.63 3.22 7.69
C THR A 152 -3.71 2.36 8.56
N LEU A 153 -3.92 2.38 9.88
CA LEU A 153 -3.17 1.54 10.83
C LEU A 153 -3.36 0.04 10.54
N GLN A 154 -4.58 -0.39 10.20
CA GLN A 154 -4.88 -1.75 9.76
C GLN A 154 -4.00 -2.18 8.59
N PHE A 155 -3.90 -1.35 7.56
CA PHE A 155 -3.09 -1.65 6.38
C PHE A 155 -1.60 -1.75 6.74
N MET A 156 -1.09 -0.82 7.54
CA MET A 156 0.31 -0.80 7.95
C MET A 156 0.69 -1.97 8.86
N THR A 157 -0.20 -2.32 9.79
CA THR A 157 0.03 -3.48 10.67
C THR A 157 0.04 -4.78 9.86
N GLY A 158 -0.85 -4.93 8.87
CA GLY A 158 -0.83 -6.07 7.95
C GLY A 158 0.48 -6.17 7.17
N GLN A 159 1.01 -5.04 6.70
CA GLN A 159 2.29 -4.97 5.98
C GLN A 159 3.49 -5.34 6.85
N LEU A 160 3.41 -5.13 8.16
CA LEU A 160 4.46 -5.53 9.11
C LEU A 160 4.30 -6.99 9.57
N VAL A 161 3.10 -7.37 9.98
CA VAL A 161 2.81 -8.68 10.58
C VAL A 161 2.79 -9.79 9.53
N GLY A 162 2.22 -9.54 8.34
CA GLY A 162 2.09 -10.52 7.26
C GLY A 162 3.43 -11.15 6.85
N PRO A 163 4.47 -10.36 6.53
CA PRO A 163 5.79 -10.89 6.19
C PRO A 163 6.47 -11.70 7.30
N VAL A 164 6.32 -11.30 8.57
CA VAL A 164 6.83 -12.06 9.70
C VAL A 164 6.14 -13.42 9.80
N LEU A 165 4.81 -13.42 9.69
CA LEU A 165 4.03 -14.66 9.67
C LEU A 165 4.39 -15.53 8.47
N ALA A 166 4.67 -14.93 7.29
CA ALA A 166 5.11 -15.69 6.13
C ALA A 166 6.41 -16.46 6.41
N THR A 167 7.43 -15.83 7.02
CA THR A 167 8.66 -16.49 7.40
C THR A 167 8.41 -17.66 8.34
N LEU A 168 7.58 -17.45 9.39
CA LEU A 168 7.27 -18.49 10.37
C LEU A 168 6.51 -19.67 9.72
N VAL A 169 5.49 -19.38 8.92
CA VAL A 169 4.67 -20.40 8.24
C VAL A 169 5.50 -21.16 7.22
N LEU A 170 6.33 -20.48 6.42
CA LEU A 170 7.21 -21.14 5.46
C LEU A 170 8.21 -22.06 6.11
N ALA A 171 8.78 -21.66 7.25
CA ALA A 171 9.75 -22.46 8.00
C ALA A 171 9.14 -23.73 8.66
N THR A 172 7.85 -23.72 9.00
CA THR A 172 7.20 -24.81 9.74
C THR A 172 6.22 -25.63 8.91
N GLY A 173 5.47 -24.99 8.00
CA GLY A 173 4.37 -25.62 7.25
C GLY A 173 4.53 -25.55 5.73
N GLY A 174 5.47 -24.77 5.24
CA GLY A 174 5.72 -24.59 3.81
C GLY A 174 4.65 -23.76 3.08
N TYR A 175 4.73 -23.76 1.75
CA TYR A 175 3.90 -22.92 0.88
C TYR A 175 2.41 -23.22 0.94
N ALA A 176 2.06 -24.50 1.02
CA ALA A 176 0.66 -24.94 1.02
C ALA A 176 -0.12 -24.34 2.20
N TRP A 177 0.47 -24.33 3.39
CA TRP A 177 -0.13 -23.72 4.57
C TRP A 177 -0.17 -22.20 4.47
N ALA A 178 0.86 -21.56 3.91
CA ALA A 178 0.85 -20.12 3.69
C ALA A 178 -0.32 -19.68 2.79
N PHE A 179 -0.57 -20.40 1.69
CA PHE A 179 -1.68 -20.13 0.79
C PHE A 179 -3.03 -20.49 1.41
N ALA A 180 -3.12 -21.59 2.16
CA ALA A 180 -4.34 -22.01 2.84
C ALA A 180 -4.78 -21.03 3.93
N ILE A 181 -3.82 -20.50 4.72
CA ILE A 181 -4.10 -19.48 5.73
C ILE A 181 -4.68 -18.23 5.05
N ASN A 182 -4.06 -17.74 3.97
CA ASN A 182 -4.62 -16.59 3.27
C ASN A 182 -6.02 -16.90 2.70
N ALA A 183 -6.22 -18.05 2.10
CA ALA A 183 -7.54 -18.48 1.62
C ALA A 183 -8.60 -18.40 2.73
N ALA A 184 -8.27 -18.88 3.93
CA ALA A 184 -9.16 -18.80 5.09
C ALA A 184 -9.45 -17.36 5.53
N THR A 185 -8.50 -16.44 5.39
CA THR A 185 -8.71 -15.04 5.79
C THR A 185 -9.77 -14.31 4.97
N PHE A 186 -10.08 -14.77 3.73
CA PHE A 186 -11.14 -14.17 2.90
C PHE A 186 -12.55 -14.41 3.44
N PHE A 187 -12.75 -15.42 4.28
CA PHE A 187 -14.05 -15.61 4.94
C PHE A 187 -14.42 -14.48 5.90
N ALA A 188 -13.43 -13.87 6.55
CA ALA A 188 -13.68 -12.80 7.54
C ALA A 188 -14.37 -11.56 6.93
N PRO A 189 -13.89 -10.94 5.83
CA PRO A 189 -14.59 -9.84 5.19
C PRO A 189 -15.92 -10.27 4.55
N ILE A 190 -16.07 -11.52 4.08
CA ILE A 190 -17.36 -12.02 3.57
C ILE A 190 -18.39 -12.01 4.72
N ILE A 191 -18.05 -12.59 5.87
CA ILE A 191 -18.91 -12.60 7.06
C ILE A 191 -19.25 -11.18 7.50
N ALA A 192 -18.26 -10.26 7.50
CA ALA A 192 -18.46 -8.86 7.82
C ALA A 192 -19.47 -8.20 6.87
N MET A 193 -19.35 -8.43 5.56
CA MET A 193 -20.27 -7.86 4.57
C MET A 193 -21.68 -8.44 4.67
N VAL A 194 -21.82 -9.73 4.91
CA VAL A 194 -23.13 -10.37 5.13
C VAL A 194 -23.81 -9.79 6.39
N TYR A 195 -23.05 -9.58 7.47
CA TYR A 195 -23.55 -8.93 8.68
C TYR A 195 -24.05 -7.50 8.40
N LEU A 196 -23.28 -6.69 7.68
CA LEU A 196 -23.63 -5.33 7.30
C LEU A 196 -24.84 -5.31 6.35
N TYR A 197 -24.91 -6.27 5.45
CA TYR A 197 -26.04 -6.44 4.51
C TYR A 197 -27.35 -6.66 5.27
N ARG A 198 -27.36 -7.59 6.22
CA ARG A 198 -28.55 -7.91 7.04
C ARG A 198 -29.01 -6.71 7.89
N ARG A 199 -28.11 -5.77 8.21
CA ARG A 199 -28.43 -4.55 8.96
C ARG A 199 -28.73 -3.34 8.08
N ALA A 200 -28.80 -3.50 6.77
CA ALA A 200 -28.99 -2.43 5.77
C ALA A 200 -27.99 -1.27 5.88
N LEU A 201 -26.77 -1.53 6.41
CA LEU A 201 -25.72 -0.53 6.59
C LEU A 201 -24.72 -0.54 5.42
N GLY A 202 -24.23 0.63 5.04
CA GLY A 202 -23.15 0.78 4.06
C GLY A 202 -23.55 0.60 2.59
N GLY A 203 -24.82 0.34 2.28
CA GLY A 203 -25.30 0.04 0.91
C GLY A 203 -25.90 1.21 0.14
N SER A 204 -25.91 2.43 0.68
CA SER A 204 -26.52 3.57 0.00
C SER A 204 -25.79 3.97 -1.29
N LEU A 205 -26.52 3.98 -2.39
CA LEU A 205 -26.06 4.56 -3.64
C LEU A 205 -26.12 6.08 -3.51
N GLU A 206 -25.01 6.74 -3.79
CA GLU A 206 -25.01 8.22 -3.89
C GLU A 206 -25.81 8.63 -5.12
N THR A 207 -26.73 9.61 -4.98
CA THR A 207 -27.60 10.02 -6.07
C THR A 207 -26.77 10.57 -7.24
N ALA A 208 -27.15 10.19 -8.48
CA ALA A 208 -26.46 10.61 -9.71
C ALA A 208 -26.34 12.15 -9.85
N ALA A 209 -27.26 12.90 -9.24
CA ALA A 209 -27.25 14.38 -9.24
C ALA A 209 -26.09 14.98 -8.43
N ALA A 210 -25.74 14.41 -7.27
CA ALA A 210 -24.60 14.86 -6.46
C ALA A 210 -23.29 14.61 -7.19
N ARG A 211 -23.25 13.57 -8.02
CA ARG A 211 -22.09 13.13 -8.82
C ARG A 211 -21.87 14.00 -10.06
N ALA A 212 -22.94 14.34 -10.79
CA ALA A 212 -22.88 15.17 -11.99
C ALA A 212 -22.41 16.60 -11.69
N SER A 213 -22.75 17.14 -10.52
CA SER A 213 -22.29 18.46 -10.05
C SER A 213 -20.76 18.50 -9.84
N ARG A 214 -20.15 17.41 -9.37
CA ARG A 214 -18.69 17.31 -9.16
C ARG A 214 -17.91 17.09 -10.47
N ALA A 215 -18.54 16.57 -11.52
CA ALA A 215 -17.85 16.18 -12.77
C ALA A 215 -17.45 17.34 -13.67
N ARG A 216 -17.96 18.54 -13.47
CA ARG A 216 -17.83 19.67 -14.43
C ARG A 216 -16.51 20.45 -14.40
N GLN A 217 -15.65 20.30 -13.40
CA GLN A 217 -14.35 20.98 -13.42
C GLN A 217 -13.24 20.02 -13.90
N SER A 218 -12.55 20.42 -14.97
CA SER A 218 -11.42 19.64 -15.51
C SER A 218 -10.25 19.66 -14.53
N ILE A 219 -10.01 18.53 -13.86
CA ILE A 219 -8.85 18.37 -12.96
C ILE A 219 -7.53 18.54 -13.72
N THR A 220 -7.50 18.18 -15.00
CA THR A 220 -6.31 18.34 -15.84
C THR A 220 -5.96 19.80 -16.05
N ALA A 221 -6.96 20.69 -16.20
CA ALA A 221 -6.73 22.11 -16.27
C ALA A 221 -6.16 22.66 -14.95
N TYR A 222 -6.70 22.21 -13.80
CA TYR A 222 -6.20 22.62 -12.49
C TYR A 222 -4.76 22.11 -12.24
N VAL A 223 -4.45 20.86 -12.53
CA VAL A 223 -3.09 20.33 -12.39
C VAL A 223 -2.10 21.05 -13.30
N ARG A 224 -2.52 21.41 -14.53
CA ARG A 224 -1.68 22.22 -15.43
C ARG A 224 -1.44 23.63 -14.93
N SER A 225 -2.40 24.24 -14.26
CA SER A 225 -2.25 25.59 -13.66
C SER A 225 -1.40 25.59 -12.38
N GLN A 226 -1.15 24.40 -11.81
CA GLN A 226 -0.48 24.22 -10.52
C GLN A 226 0.73 23.25 -10.65
N PRO A 227 1.88 23.72 -11.21
CA PRO A 227 3.03 22.85 -11.50
C PRO A 227 3.58 22.09 -10.28
N TRP A 228 3.45 22.66 -9.07
CA TRP A 228 3.89 22.02 -7.84
C TRP A 228 3.24 20.66 -7.59
N ILE A 229 2.00 20.46 -8.06
CA ILE A 229 1.27 19.18 -7.94
C ILE A 229 1.99 18.07 -8.69
N ALA A 230 2.45 18.35 -9.93
CA ALA A 230 3.20 17.39 -10.72
C ALA A 230 4.52 17.00 -10.03
N PHE A 231 5.21 17.97 -9.42
CA PHE A 231 6.43 17.69 -8.67
C PHE A 231 6.18 16.88 -7.39
N VAL A 232 5.10 17.14 -6.66
CA VAL A 232 4.71 16.31 -5.51
C VAL A 232 4.40 14.87 -5.97
N LEU A 233 3.62 14.69 -7.05
CA LEU A 233 3.32 13.36 -7.59
C LEU A 233 4.60 12.65 -8.06
N LEU A 234 5.54 13.37 -8.66
CA LEU A 234 6.84 12.81 -9.03
C LEU A 234 7.65 12.35 -7.80
N ALA A 235 7.66 13.13 -6.73
CA ALA A 235 8.30 12.71 -5.47
C ALA A 235 7.66 11.44 -4.88
N VAL A 236 6.33 11.31 -4.97
CA VAL A 236 5.59 10.10 -4.58
C VAL A 236 6.03 8.90 -5.42
N VAL A 237 6.14 9.05 -6.74
CA VAL A 237 6.62 8.00 -7.64
C VAL A 237 8.03 7.56 -7.25
N MET A 238 8.96 8.50 -7.07
CA MET A 238 10.36 8.21 -6.76
C MET A 238 10.52 7.44 -5.44
N THR A 239 9.90 7.92 -4.37
CA THR A 239 9.99 7.26 -3.06
C THR A 239 9.29 5.88 -3.06
N SER A 240 8.20 5.72 -3.82
CA SER A 240 7.49 4.44 -3.96
C SER A 240 8.30 3.41 -4.77
N ALA A 241 8.97 3.85 -5.83
CA ALA A 241 9.82 3.01 -6.66
C ALA A 241 10.95 2.36 -5.84
N ILE A 242 11.62 3.11 -4.97
CA ILE A 242 12.67 2.59 -4.08
C ILE A 242 12.14 1.43 -3.22
N SER A 243 10.98 1.59 -2.60
CA SER A 243 10.38 0.53 -1.78
C SER A 243 10.03 -0.73 -2.57
N GLU A 244 9.65 -0.58 -3.85
CA GLU A 244 9.30 -1.71 -4.70
C GLU A 244 10.52 -2.52 -5.14
N VAL A 245 11.65 -1.87 -5.41
CA VAL A 245 12.92 -2.56 -5.72
C VAL A 245 13.31 -3.49 -4.57
N VAL A 246 13.28 -3.00 -3.32
CA VAL A 246 13.58 -3.81 -2.13
C VAL A 246 12.67 -5.05 -2.07
N ARG A 247 11.37 -4.86 -2.25
CA ARG A 247 10.42 -5.96 -2.13
C ARG A 247 10.60 -7.01 -3.23
N THR A 248 10.89 -6.59 -4.45
CA THR A 248 11.11 -7.48 -5.58
C THR A 248 12.40 -8.28 -5.42
N THR A 249 13.45 -7.66 -4.88
CA THR A 249 14.75 -8.31 -4.72
C THR A 249 14.92 -9.06 -3.40
N ALA A 250 13.97 -8.96 -2.46
CA ALA A 250 14.12 -9.53 -1.11
C ALA A 250 14.44 -11.03 -1.07
N PRO A 251 13.75 -11.95 -1.80
CA PRO A 251 14.09 -13.38 -1.77
C PRO A 251 15.51 -13.65 -2.31
N VAL A 252 15.86 -12.94 -3.38
CA VAL A 252 17.17 -13.07 -4.05
C VAL A 252 18.31 -12.55 -3.16
N LEU A 253 18.09 -11.37 -2.51
CA LEU A 253 19.04 -10.80 -1.55
C LEU A 253 19.36 -11.78 -0.43
N VAL A 254 18.31 -12.38 0.15
CA VAL A 254 18.45 -13.32 1.27
C VAL A 254 19.19 -14.57 0.84
N SER A 255 18.85 -15.16 -0.29
CA SER A 255 19.44 -16.41 -0.77
C SER A 255 20.87 -16.21 -1.28
N GLU A 256 21.08 -15.28 -2.23
CA GLU A 256 22.36 -15.16 -2.93
C GLU A 256 23.42 -14.36 -2.16
N ARG A 257 23.01 -13.34 -1.40
CA ARG A 257 23.94 -12.45 -0.71
C ARG A 257 24.13 -12.76 0.76
N LEU A 258 23.04 -13.16 1.45
CA LEU A 258 23.10 -13.42 2.88
C LEU A 258 23.29 -14.92 3.18
N GLY A 259 23.25 -15.81 2.16
CA GLY A 259 23.43 -17.24 2.33
C GLY A 259 22.38 -17.89 3.24
N ARG A 260 21.16 -17.34 3.28
CA ARG A 260 20.08 -17.79 4.14
C ARG A 260 18.92 -18.36 3.31
N PRO A 261 18.05 -19.17 3.92
CA PRO A 261 16.84 -19.64 3.23
C PRO A 261 16.02 -18.45 2.70
N SER A 262 15.53 -18.56 1.48
CA SER A 262 14.70 -17.54 0.81
C SER A 262 13.44 -17.18 1.61
N SER A 263 12.94 -18.12 2.44
CA SER A 263 11.84 -17.90 3.41
C SER A 263 12.11 -16.74 4.37
N ASP A 264 13.36 -16.39 4.65
CA ASP A 264 13.74 -15.26 5.49
C ASP A 264 13.51 -13.89 4.80
N ALA A 265 13.06 -13.88 3.54
CA ALA A 265 12.66 -12.65 2.84
C ALA A 265 11.59 -11.85 3.61
N GLY A 266 10.74 -12.54 4.35
CA GLY A 266 9.76 -11.88 5.22
C GLY A 266 10.41 -11.02 6.33
N LEU A 267 11.55 -11.45 6.89
CA LEU A 267 12.29 -10.68 7.90
C LEU A 267 12.87 -9.39 7.31
N VAL A 268 13.38 -9.49 6.09
CA VAL A 268 13.91 -8.36 5.33
C VAL A 268 12.83 -7.31 5.05
N ILE A 269 11.65 -7.74 4.62
CA ILE A 269 10.50 -6.85 4.38
C ILE A 269 9.97 -6.29 5.70
N ALA A 270 9.95 -7.09 6.78
CA ALA A 270 9.55 -6.63 8.11
C ALA A 270 10.52 -5.58 8.68
N ALA A 271 11.83 -5.70 8.44
CA ALA A 271 12.79 -4.68 8.82
C ALA A 271 12.50 -3.32 8.17
N GLN A 272 12.13 -3.32 6.87
CA GLN A 272 11.66 -2.11 6.20
C GLN A 272 10.37 -1.55 6.86
N GLY A 273 9.43 -2.44 7.23
CA GLY A 273 8.20 -2.07 7.95
C GLY A 273 8.49 -1.43 9.32
N LEU A 274 9.45 -1.96 10.08
CA LEU A 274 9.90 -1.38 11.36
C LEU A 274 10.47 0.02 11.15
N GLY A 275 11.25 0.21 10.08
CA GLY A 275 11.74 1.53 9.69
C GLY A 275 10.61 2.50 9.39
N TYR A 276 9.56 2.05 8.70
CA TYR A 276 8.38 2.87 8.43
C TYR A 276 7.68 3.30 9.74
N VAL A 277 7.44 2.38 10.66
CA VAL A 277 6.82 2.69 11.96
C VAL A 277 7.66 3.69 12.77
N SER A 278 8.97 3.45 12.86
CA SER A 278 9.87 4.37 13.58
C SER A 278 9.92 5.76 12.91
N GLY A 279 9.90 5.83 11.59
CA GLY A 279 9.84 7.10 10.85
C GLY A 279 8.55 7.88 11.10
N ILE A 280 7.39 7.22 11.17
CA ILE A 280 6.13 7.85 11.56
C ILE A 280 6.20 8.39 13.00
N LEU A 281 6.79 7.65 13.94
CA LEU A 281 6.97 8.12 15.32
C LEU A 281 7.85 9.38 15.35
N VAL A 282 8.97 9.38 14.63
CA VAL A 282 9.83 10.57 14.50
C VAL A 282 9.04 11.74 13.91
N LEU A 283 8.26 11.50 12.85
CA LEU A 283 7.47 12.54 12.19
C LEU A 283 6.41 13.14 13.13
N THR A 284 5.82 12.35 14.03
CA THR A 284 4.85 12.86 15.02
C THR A 284 5.48 13.77 16.06
N LEU A 285 6.78 13.62 16.33
CA LEU A 285 7.55 14.49 17.23
C LEU A 285 7.99 15.79 16.54
N LEU A 286 8.16 15.77 15.22
CA LEU A 286 8.60 16.91 14.39
C LEU A 286 7.41 17.77 13.94
N ARG A 287 6.62 18.31 14.86
CA ARG A 287 5.35 19.04 14.59
C ARG A 287 5.50 20.39 13.85
N ARG A 288 6.63 20.73 13.26
CA ARG A 288 6.90 22.03 12.63
C ARG A 288 6.68 21.97 11.12
N ARG A 289 5.79 22.81 10.58
CA ARG A 289 5.51 22.92 9.13
C ARG A 289 6.68 23.51 8.33
N ASP A 290 7.46 24.38 8.94
CA ASP A 290 8.63 25.06 8.35
C ASP A 290 9.75 24.10 7.95
N VAL A 291 9.84 22.91 8.58
CA VAL A 291 10.86 21.89 8.25
C VAL A 291 10.38 20.83 7.26
N ALA A 292 9.15 20.91 6.75
CA ALA A 292 8.54 19.85 5.91
C ALA A 292 9.41 19.47 4.69
N ARG A 293 9.90 20.48 3.94
CA ARG A 293 10.81 20.27 2.81
C ARG A 293 12.09 19.55 3.23
N THR A 294 12.69 19.97 4.34
CA THR A 294 13.94 19.39 4.84
C THR A 294 13.71 17.94 5.27
N VAL A 295 12.62 17.66 5.97
CA VAL A 295 12.25 16.31 6.41
C VAL A 295 12.01 15.38 5.22
N ALA A 296 11.25 15.81 4.20
CA ALA A 296 11.03 15.02 3.00
C ALA A 296 12.33 14.75 2.22
N SER A 297 13.19 15.77 2.09
CA SER A 297 14.50 15.63 1.43
C SER A 297 15.42 14.71 2.20
N PHE A 298 15.49 14.85 3.53
CA PHE A 298 16.26 13.94 4.40
C PHE A 298 15.76 12.50 4.28
N GLY A 299 14.44 12.30 4.22
CA GLY A 299 13.85 10.97 3.98
C GLY A 299 14.35 10.31 2.70
N LEU A 300 14.47 11.06 1.59
CA LEU A 300 15.01 10.55 0.33
C LEU A 300 16.51 10.21 0.43
N VAL A 301 17.30 11.07 1.10
CA VAL A 301 18.72 10.79 1.33
C VAL A 301 18.90 9.55 2.20
N LEU A 302 18.08 9.40 3.25
CA LEU A 302 18.12 8.23 4.13
C LEU A 302 17.77 6.93 3.36
N GLN A 303 16.84 6.99 2.40
CA GLN A 303 16.58 5.86 1.50
C GLN A 303 17.81 5.52 0.66
N ALA A 304 18.52 6.51 0.11
CA ALA A 304 19.76 6.27 -0.65
C ALA A 304 20.83 5.59 0.21
N CYS A 305 21.08 6.11 1.41
CA CYS A 305 22.03 5.51 2.36
C CYS A 305 21.64 4.07 2.68
N GLY A 306 20.35 3.82 2.93
CA GLY A 306 19.83 2.48 3.19
C GLY A 306 20.02 1.52 2.01
N LEU A 307 19.81 1.98 0.76
CA LEU A 307 20.06 1.19 -0.45
C LEU A 307 21.54 0.82 -0.59
N ILE A 308 22.44 1.76 -0.34
CA ILE A 308 23.90 1.52 -0.39
C ILE A 308 24.29 0.48 0.67
N VAL A 309 23.83 0.65 1.90
CA VAL A 309 24.09 -0.30 2.99
C VAL A 309 23.54 -1.69 2.66
N ALA A 310 22.29 -1.78 2.18
CA ALA A 310 21.66 -3.05 1.81
C ALA A 310 22.37 -3.73 0.62
N SER A 311 22.87 -2.95 -0.36
CA SER A 311 23.60 -3.48 -1.51
C SER A 311 24.95 -4.09 -1.14
N ALA A 312 25.62 -3.55 -0.12
CA ALA A 312 26.89 -4.03 0.39
C ALA A 312 26.75 -5.14 1.45
N ALA A 313 25.53 -5.43 1.90
CA ALA A 313 25.29 -6.36 2.99
C ALA A 313 25.67 -7.80 2.63
N THR A 314 26.38 -8.45 3.55
CA THR A 314 26.70 -9.89 3.54
C THR A 314 26.15 -10.61 4.78
N ALA A 315 25.58 -9.85 5.71
CA ALA A 315 24.96 -10.36 6.93
C ALA A 315 23.55 -9.76 7.09
N LEU A 316 22.61 -10.54 7.63
CA LEU A 316 21.22 -10.13 7.83
C LEU A 316 21.11 -8.86 8.68
N ALA A 317 21.94 -8.70 9.71
CA ALA A 317 21.91 -7.51 10.55
C ALA A 317 22.26 -6.23 9.77
N VAL A 318 23.25 -6.28 8.88
CA VAL A 318 23.63 -5.13 8.03
C VAL A 318 22.53 -4.82 7.03
N ALA A 319 21.97 -5.84 6.39
CA ALA A 319 20.82 -5.67 5.50
C ALA A 319 19.63 -5.04 6.24
N ALA A 320 19.32 -5.54 7.45
CA ALA A 320 18.23 -5.00 8.27
C ALA A 320 18.41 -3.52 8.60
N VAL A 321 19.62 -3.07 8.94
CA VAL A 321 19.92 -1.64 9.18
C VAL A 321 19.64 -0.80 7.94
N GLY A 322 20.11 -1.25 6.76
CA GLY A 322 19.83 -0.57 5.49
C GLY A 322 18.34 -0.50 5.19
N LEU A 323 17.60 -1.59 5.42
CA LEU A 323 16.17 -1.68 5.16
C LEU A 323 15.33 -0.85 6.14
N ILE A 324 15.72 -0.80 7.42
CA ILE A 324 15.13 0.11 8.41
C ILE A 324 15.32 1.57 7.96
N ALA A 325 16.52 1.93 7.48
CA ALA A 325 16.78 3.27 6.95
C ALA A 325 15.89 3.58 5.72
N ILE A 326 15.71 2.64 4.81
CA ILE A 326 14.80 2.80 3.64
C ILE A 326 13.36 3.02 4.11
N GLY A 327 12.87 2.19 5.03
CA GLY A 327 11.51 2.31 5.56
C GLY A 327 11.27 3.62 6.31
N MET A 328 12.23 4.04 7.15
CA MET A 328 12.19 5.32 7.86
C MET A 328 12.21 6.50 6.88
N GLY A 329 13.07 6.47 5.86
CA GLY A 329 13.13 7.49 4.83
C GLY A 329 11.83 7.60 4.03
N PHE A 330 11.19 6.47 3.71
CA PHE A 330 9.88 6.43 3.09
C PHE A 330 8.80 7.10 3.97
N ALA A 331 8.81 6.80 5.28
CA ALA A 331 7.89 7.39 6.24
C ALA A 331 8.11 8.90 6.46
N LEU A 332 9.34 9.38 6.32
CA LEU A 332 9.64 10.81 6.42
C LEU A 332 9.29 11.58 5.14
N CYS A 333 9.33 10.95 3.97
CA CYS A 333 9.04 11.60 2.69
C CYS A 333 7.55 11.55 2.34
N LEU A 334 6.96 10.36 2.20
CA LEU A 334 5.62 10.16 1.64
C LEU A 334 4.51 10.90 2.38
N PRO A 335 4.37 10.81 3.73
CA PRO A 335 3.31 11.53 4.43
C PRO A 335 3.44 13.05 4.32
N VAL A 336 4.67 13.57 4.29
CA VAL A 336 4.93 15.02 4.19
C VAL A 336 4.48 15.56 2.85
N VAL A 337 4.88 14.91 1.74
CA VAL A 337 4.45 15.34 0.40
C VAL A 337 2.94 15.12 0.17
N THR A 338 2.35 14.07 0.79
CA THR A 338 0.91 13.83 0.76
C THR A 338 0.15 14.90 1.52
N ALA A 339 0.64 15.31 2.69
CA ALA A 339 0.03 16.37 3.50
C ALA A 339 0.00 17.70 2.75
N ALA A 340 1.05 18.05 1.99
CA ALA A 340 1.05 19.22 1.13
C ALA A 340 -0.08 19.19 0.09
N LEU A 341 -0.32 18.04 -0.56
CA LEU A 341 -1.45 17.87 -1.47
C LEU A 341 -2.81 18.04 -0.77
N GLN A 342 -2.93 17.61 0.48
CA GLN A 342 -4.19 17.67 1.22
C GLN A 342 -4.49 19.06 1.78
N SER A 343 -3.45 19.81 2.19
CA SER A 343 -3.62 21.13 2.81
C SER A 343 -3.79 22.27 1.80
N GLU A 344 -3.09 22.20 0.66
CA GLU A 344 -3.01 23.32 -0.29
C GLU A 344 -4.05 23.23 -1.43
N VAL A 345 -4.79 22.11 -1.50
CA VAL A 345 -5.78 21.90 -2.57
C VAL A 345 -7.19 22.13 -2.04
N PRO A 346 -8.06 22.89 -2.78
CA PRO A 346 -9.45 23.10 -2.42
C PRO A 346 -10.24 21.80 -2.24
N ASP A 347 -11.15 21.77 -1.25
CA ASP A 347 -11.90 20.58 -0.84
C ASP A 347 -12.63 19.88 -1.98
N HIS A 348 -13.21 20.66 -2.92
CA HIS A 348 -14.00 20.15 -4.04
C HIS A 348 -13.17 19.39 -5.10
N ILE A 349 -11.83 19.59 -5.14
CA ILE A 349 -10.90 18.91 -6.06
C ILE A 349 -10.09 17.84 -5.35
N ARG A 350 -9.89 17.98 -4.02
CA ARG A 350 -9.01 17.12 -3.20
C ARG A 350 -9.22 15.63 -3.42
N GLY A 351 -10.47 15.18 -3.42
CA GLY A 351 -10.77 13.75 -3.60
C GLY A 351 -10.27 13.18 -4.92
N ARG A 352 -10.40 13.93 -6.04
CA ARG A 352 -9.91 13.50 -7.35
C ARG A 352 -8.39 13.54 -7.42
N LEU A 353 -7.77 14.56 -6.82
CA LEU A 353 -6.31 14.65 -6.79
C LEU A 353 -5.70 13.50 -5.97
N MET A 354 -6.37 13.06 -4.90
CA MET A 354 -5.95 11.87 -4.16
C MET A 354 -6.04 10.58 -4.98
N SER A 355 -6.90 10.51 -5.99
CA SER A 355 -6.88 9.39 -6.95
C SER A 355 -5.62 9.42 -7.84
N PHE A 356 -5.18 10.59 -8.32
CA PHE A 356 -3.89 10.71 -9.01
C PHE A 356 -2.71 10.39 -8.12
N HIS A 357 -2.76 10.80 -6.84
CA HIS A 357 -1.76 10.40 -5.85
C HIS A 357 -1.68 8.87 -5.69
N GLN A 358 -2.81 8.17 -5.63
CA GLN A 358 -2.82 6.70 -5.57
C GLN A 358 -2.24 6.05 -6.82
N ILE A 359 -2.53 6.61 -8.00
CA ILE A 359 -1.92 6.16 -9.26
C ILE A 359 -0.40 6.41 -9.24
N ALA A 360 0.06 7.55 -8.76
CA ALA A 360 1.48 7.84 -8.61
C ALA A 360 2.16 6.88 -7.62
N LEU A 361 1.49 6.55 -6.51
CA LEU A 361 2.01 5.67 -5.45
C LEU A 361 2.10 4.20 -5.88
N LEU A 362 1.09 3.71 -6.59
CA LEU A 362 0.95 2.28 -6.90
C LEU A 362 1.17 1.94 -8.37
N GLY A 363 0.89 2.87 -9.28
CA GLY A 363 0.92 2.63 -10.72
C GLY A 363 2.32 2.53 -11.31
N ASN A 364 3.36 3.03 -10.63
CA ASN A 364 4.75 2.84 -11.04
C ASN A 364 5.29 1.46 -10.67
N ARG A 365 4.72 0.81 -9.64
CA ARG A 365 5.25 -0.44 -9.07
C ARG A 365 5.41 -1.60 -10.05
N PRO A 366 4.45 -1.88 -10.97
CA PRO A 366 4.64 -2.97 -11.93
C PRO A 366 5.91 -2.77 -12.76
N PHE A 367 6.11 -1.57 -13.27
CA PHE A 367 7.27 -1.27 -14.13
C PHE A 367 8.58 -1.28 -13.35
N THR A 368 8.56 -0.73 -12.13
CA THR A 368 9.73 -0.76 -11.24
C THR A 368 10.10 -2.19 -10.84
N ALA A 369 9.11 -3.05 -10.55
CA ALA A 369 9.35 -4.45 -10.20
C ALA A 369 9.98 -5.22 -11.37
N LEU A 370 9.45 -5.03 -12.58
CA LEU A 370 9.98 -5.67 -13.77
C LEU A 370 11.42 -5.23 -14.07
N ALA A 371 11.69 -3.92 -14.00
CA ALA A 371 13.01 -3.36 -14.17
C ALA A 371 14.00 -3.85 -13.09
N ALA A 372 13.58 -3.84 -11.82
CA ALA A 372 14.39 -4.34 -10.71
C ALA A 372 14.73 -5.83 -10.85
N GLY A 373 13.74 -6.65 -11.25
CA GLY A 373 13.94 -8.07 -11.52
C GLY A 373 14.89 -8.32 -12.68
N ALA A 374 14.77 -7.54 -13.77
CA ALA A 374 15.66 -7.63 -14.93
C ALA A 374 17.11 -7.24 -14.58
N ILE A 375 17.31 -6.13 -13.88
CA ILE A 375 18.63 -5.69 -13.43
C ILE A 375 19.23 -6.71 -12.46
N ALA A 376 18.45 -7.22 -11.52
CA ALA A 376 18.93 -8.21 -10.57
C ALA A 376 19.31 -9.53 -11.24
N ALA A 377 18.56 -9.97 -12.25
CA ALA A 377 18.86 -11.18 -12.99
C ALA A 377 20.12 -11.07 -13.86
N THR A 378 20.44 -9.87 -14.37
CA THR A 378 21.59 -9.66 -15.28
C THR A 378 22.85 -9.22 -14.57
N PHE A 379 22.73 -8.36 -13.56
CA PHE A 379 23.85 -7.69 -12.88
C PHE A 379 23.91 -7.99 -11.36
N GLY A 380 22.98 -8.82 -10.88
CA GLY A 380 22.85 -9.16 -9.46
C GLY A 380 22.06 -8.14 -8.64
N VAL A 381 21.66 -8.56 -7.44
CA VAL A 381 20.87 -7.75 -6.50
C VAL A 381 21.55 -6.44 -6.09
N PRO A 382 22.88 -6.40 -5.82
CA PRO A 382 23.53 -5.13 -5.48
C PRO A 382 23.35 -4.07 -6.56
N ALA A 383 23.45 -4.46 -7.85
CA ALA A 383 23.25 -3.53 -8.96
C ALA A 383 21.83 -2.99 -9.03
N ALA A 384 20.82 -3.84 -8.78
CA ALA A 384 19.42 -3.39 -8.73
C ALA A 384 19.16 -2.38 -7.60
N LEU A 385 19.73 -2.63 -6.41
CA LEU A 385 19.62 -1.73 -5.27
C LEU A 385 20.38 -0.41 -5.52
N LEU A 386 21.57 -0.46 -6.09
CA LEU A 386 22.33 0.75 -6.44
C LEU A 386 21.65 1.54 -7.56
N ALA A 387 21.09 0.87 -8.58
CA ALA A 387 20.33 1.54 -9.64
C ALA A 387 19.12 2.32 -9.06
N ALA A 388 18.49 1.82 -7.99
CA ALA A 388 17.40 2.50 -7.33
C ALA A 388 17.82 3.83 -6.67
N THR A 389 19.12 4.03 -6.37
CA THR A 389 19.61 5.32 -5.85
C THR A 389 19.43 6.46 -6.87
N LEU A 390 19.33 6.15 -8.17
CA LEU A 390 19.07 7.14 -9.23
C LEU A 390 17.69 7.81 -9.09
N PHE A 391 16.74 7.20 -8.39
CA PHE A 391 15.46 7.85 -8.09
C PHE A 391 15.61 9.00 -7.08
N VAL A 392 16.65 8.99 -6.26
CA VAL A 392 16.83 9.97 -5.18
C VAL A 392 17.12 11.38 -5.70
N PRO A 393 18.08 11.64 -6.59
CA PRO A 393 18.30 13.00 -7.13
C PRO A 393 17.05 13.55 -7.83
N VAL A 394 16.30 12.71 -8.56
CA VAL A 394 15.04 13.09 -9.20
C VAL A 394 13.98 13.45 -8.14
N GLY A 395 13.87 12.65 -7.08
CA GLY A 395 12.98 12.91 -5.96
C GLY A 395 13.34 14.19 -5.20
N LEU A 396 14.63 14.44 -4.94
CA LEU A 396 15.11 15.66 -4.31
C LEU A 396 14.83 16.91 -5.16
N PHE A 397 15.05 16.82 -6.46
CA PHE A 397 14.65 17.87 -7.39
C PHE A 397 13.15 18.13 -7.31
N ALA A 398 12.35 17.08 -7.36
CA ALA A 398 10.89 17.16 -7.31
C ALA A 398 10.41 17.81 -5.99
N VAL A 399 10.92 17.39 -4.83
CA VAL A 399 10.61 18.02 -3.54
C VAL A 399 10.99 19.49 -3.54
N ARG A 400 12.21 19.84 -3.96
CA ARG A 400 12.66 21.24 -4.00
C ARG A 400 11.80 22.09 -4.94
N ALA A 401 11.50 21.60 -6.12
CA ALA A 401 10.67 22.30 -7.10
C ALA A 401 9.23 22.50 -6.59
N ALA A 402 8.63 21.49 -5.95
CA ALA A 402 7.31 21.61 -5.35
C ALA A 402 7.25 22.74 -4.33
N TRP A 403 8.18 22.78 -3.37
CA TRP A 403 8.18 23.82 -2.32
C TRP A 403 8.54 25.21 -2.83
N ARG A 404 9.38 25.34 -3.86
CA ARG A 404 9.62 26.63 -4.52
C ARG A 404 8.37 27.20 -5.14
N ASN A 405 7.60 26.38 -5.84
CA ASN A 405 6.36 26.81 -6.49
C ASN A 405 5.25 27.12 -5.47
N LEU A 406 5.16 26.36 -4.36
CA LEU A 406 4.24 26.65 -3.25
C LEU A 406 4.58 28.00 -2.58
N GLY A 407 5.85 28.26 -2.29
CA GLY A 407 6.30 29.51 -1.69
C GLY A 407 6.07 30.75 -2.59
N ALA A 408 6.12 30.57 -3.90
CA ALA A 408 5.86 31.65 -4.85
C ALA A 408 4.37 32.05 -4.93
N GLN A 409 3.44 31.17 -4.53
CA GLN A 409 1.99 31.42 -4.53
C GLN A 409 1.47 32.01 -3.21
N SER A 410 2.20 31.83 -2.11
CA SER A 410 1.81 32.30 -0.77
C SER A 410 1.66 33.83 -0.64
N PRO A 411 2.45 34.69 -1.33
CA PRO A 411 2.27 36.14 -1.24
C PRO A 411 0.97 36.67 -1.88
N ALA A 412 0.37 35.89 -2.82
CA ALA A 412 -0.87 36.30 -3.48
C ALA A 412 -2.12 36.08 -2.60
N VAL A 413 -2.09 35.16 -1.67
CA VAL A 413 -3.20 34.85 -0.76
C VAL A 413 -3.23 35.80 0.44
N SER A 414 -2.07 36.25 0.92
CA SER A 414 -1.99 37.23 2.01
C SER A 414 -2.47 38.65 1.60
N ALA A 415 -2.40 38.99 0.31
CA ALA A 415 -2.91 40.26 -0.19
C ALA A 415 -4.43 40.32 -0.39
N GLN A 416 -5.11 39.18 -0.47
CA GLN A 416 -6.59 39.11 -0.59
C GLN A 416 -7.34 39.06 0.75
N VAL A 417 -6.63 38.86 1.87
CA VAL A 417 -7.23 38.85 3.23
C VAL A 417 -7.10 40.22 3.91
N SER A 418 -6.37 41.15 3.31
CA SER A 418 -6.16 42.52 3.83
C SER A 418 -7.00 43.59 3.11
N LEU A 419 -8.00 43.21 2.33
CA LEU A 419 -9.07 44.07 1.79
C LEU A 419 -10.45 43.56 2.25
#